data_ed52dbfebc584a7aa69377a8f5d0457d
#
_entry.id   ed52dbfebc584a7aa69377a8f5d0457d
#
_cell.length_a   1.000
_cell.length_b   1.000
_cell.length_c   1.000
_cell.angle_alpha   90.00
_cell.angle_beta   90.00
_cell.angle_gamma   90.00
#
_symmetry.space_group_name_H-M   'P 1'
#
loop_
_entity.id
_entity.type
_entity.pdbx_description
1 polymer ?
#
loop_
_entity_poly.entity_id
_entity_poly.type
_entity_poly.pdbx_seq_one_letter_code
_entity_poly.pdbx_strand_id
1 'polypeptide(L)'
;MLLCTPGFFYGSLIGQVLLFSFYHTGEEIKIEDLSDDEVKRFRQALASGELSKMIEPWTPWWKKPSARLITLSPDGSQLIRQVREEDTATSGPMADQEPVTINEIPEGPESPLPALKQLTRAEPSPLLAVRLVDILYSYCFTLRLYNGDWHSDPLGACTVALSMSKVMGEDAKPETVPEALRACIEETCSPAYRHTGGFRFAIGLLDDIVSILSLGHNVLVCALSDFH
;
A
#
# COMPACT_ATOMS: atom_id res chain seq x y z
N MET A 1 -19.16 -19.33 -0.35
CA MET A 1 -19.55 -18.69 0.91
C MET A 1 -18.46 -19.06 1.92
N LEU A 2 -17.30 -18.36 1.84
CA LEU A 2 -16.20 -18.51 2.78
C LEU A 2 -16.39 -17.44 3.85
N LEU A 3 -16.70 -17.91 5.06
CA LEU A 3 -16.82 -17.08 6.25
C LEU A 3 -15.42 -16.54 6.57
N CYS A 4 -15.17 -15.28 6.23
CA CYS A 4 -14.04 -14.53 6.77
C CYS A 4 -14.21 -14.44 8.28
N THR A 5 -13.51 -15.28 9.01
CA THR A 5 -13.46 -15.21 10.47
C THR A 5 -12.68 -13.96 10.89
N PRO A 6 -13.13 -13.22 11.93
CA PRO A 6 -12.46 -12.01 12.42
C PRO A 6 -11.01 -12.21 12.88
N GLY A 7 -10.52 -13.44 12.92
CA GLY A 7 -9.16 -13.78 13.35
C GLY A 7 -8.06 -13.41 12.35
N PHE A 8 -8.37 -13.21 11.07
CA PHE A 8 -7.34 -12.95 10.05
C PHE A 8 -6.77 -11.52 10.11
N PHE A 9 -7.60 -10.55 10.52
CA PHE A 9 -7.15 -9.15 10.65
C PHE A 9 -6.31 -8.88 11.89
N TYR A 10 -6.51 -9.66 12.95
CA TYR A 10 -5.66 -9.58 14.14
C TYR A 10 -4.22 -10.03 13.84
N GLY A 11 -4.02 -10.93 12.87
CA GLY A 11 -2.71 -11.45 12.49
C GLY A 11 -1.79 -10.38 11.89
N SER A 12 -2.30 -9.48 11.03
CA SER A 12 -1.48 -8.46 10.37
C SER A 12 -0.99 -7.38 11.35
N LEU A 13 -1.86 -6.87 12.23
CA LEU A 13 -1.47 -5.88 13.24
C LEU A 13 -0.59 -6.49 14.34
N ILE A 14 -0.86 -7.73 14.72
CA ILE A 14 -0.04 -8.51 15.65
C ILE A 14 1.33 -8.79 15.01
N GLY A 15 1.37 -9.13 13.72
CA GLY A 15 2.61 -9.30 12.97
C GLY A 15 3.47 -8.03 12.95
N GLN A 16 2.87 -6.87 12.72
CA GLN A 16 3.60 -5.59 12.74
C GLN A 16 4.15 -5.24 14.12
N VAL A 17 3.41 -5.50 15.20
CA VAL A 17 3.89 -5.24 16.57
C VAL A 17 4.96 -6.24 16.98
N LEU A 18 4.85 -7.50 16.57
CA LEU A 18 5.87 -8.53 16.81
C LEU A 18 7.13 -8.26 15.97
N LEU A 19 6.99 -7.83 14.72
CA LEU A 19 8.11 -7.36 13.89
C LEU A 19 8.81 -6.15 14.53
N PHE A 20 8.07 -5.18 15.07
CA PHE A 20 8.67 -4.03 15.76
C PHE A 20 9.47 -4.47 16.99
N SER A 21 8.99 -5.45 17.76
CA SER A 21 9.73 -6.03 18.88
C SER A 21 10.99 -6.76 18.40
N PHE A 22 10.93 -7.47 17.27
CA PHE A 22 12.06 -8.14 16.62
C PHE A 22 13.18 -7.16 16.23
N TYR A 23 12.82 -6.01 15.62
CA TYR A 23 13.80 -4.98 15.25
C TYR A 23 14.51 -4.36 16.48
N HIS A 24 13.85 -4.33 17.65
CA HIS A 24 14.42 -3.76 18.86
C HIS A 24 15.19 -4.76 19.72
N THR A 25 14.81 -6.03 19.73
CA THR A 25 15.39 -7.06 20.62
C THR A 25 16.16 -8.15 19.89
N GLY A 26 15.99 -8.28 18.56
CA GLY A 26 16.63 -9.32 17.75
C GLY A 26 16.08 -10.74 17.99
N GLU A 27 15.00 -10.87 18.76
CA GLU A 27 14.38 -12.16 19.04
C GLU A 27 12.95 -12.21 18.47
N GLU A 28 12.63 -13.28 17.76
CA GLU A 28 11.29 -13.55 17.22
C GLU A 28 10.37 -14.01 18.36
N ILE A 29 9.52 -13.12 18.86
CA ILE A 29 8.52 -13.44 19.90
C ILE A 29 7.25 -13.96 19.22
N LYS A 30 6.89 -15.22 19.45
CA LYS A 30 5.63 -15.80 19.01
C LYS A 30 4.54 -15.58 20.08
N ILE A 31 3.30 -15.39 19.62
CA ILE A 31 2.15 -15.23 20.55
C ILE A 31 2.01 -16.44 21.47
N GLU A 32 2.43 -17.62 21.00
CA GLU A 32 2.42 -18.89 21.72
C GLU A 32 3.42 -18.90 22.90
N ASP A 33 4.42 -18.01 22.87
CA ASP A 33 5.44 -17.88 23.91
C ASP A 33 5.04 -16.88 25.00
N LEU A 34 3.91 -16.16 24.80
CA LEU A 34 3.39 -15.19 25.76
C LEU A 34 2.46 -15.85 26.79
N SER A 35 2.62 -15.46 28.04
CA SER A 35 1.66 -15.86 29.09
C SER A 35 0.27 -15.24 28.88
N ASP A 36 -0.77 -15.85 29.42
CA ASP A 36 -2.16 -15.37 29.31
C ASP A 36 -2.31 -13.91 29.77
N ASP A 37 -1.55 -13.49 30.80
CA ASP A 37 -1.56 -12.12 31.28
C ASP A 37 -0.88 -11.13 30.33
N GLU A 38 0.17 -11.54 29.62
CA GLU A 38 0.84 -10.74 28.60
C GLU A 38 -0.05 -10.60 27.37
N VAL A 39 -0.68 -11.69 26.94
CA VAL A 39 -1.68 -11.67 25.85
C VAL A 39 -2.84 -10.72 26.18
N LYS A 40 -3.30 -10.73 27.44
CA LYS A 40 -4.38 -9.86 27.89
C LYS A 40 -3.96 -8.39 27.91
N ARG A 41 -2.76 -8.07 28.41
CA ARG A 41 -2.19 -6.71 28.40
C ARG A 41 -1.97 -6.23 26.98
N PHE A 42 -1.46 -7.07 26.10
CA PHE A 42 -1.27 -6.77 24.69
C PHE A 42 -2.60 -6.45 24.01
N ARG A 43 -3.64 -7.28 24.21
CA ARG A 43 -4.99 -7.00 23.68
C ARG A 43 -5.57 -5.70 24.23
N GLN A 44 -5.32 -5.38 25.49
CA GLN A 44 -5.78 -4.14 26.09
C GLN A 44 -5.05 -2.93 25.54
N ALA A 45 -3.72 -3.00 25.34
CA ALA A 45 -2.91 -1.95 24.72
C ALA A 45 -3.30 -1.74 23.25
N LEU A 46 -3.64 -2.82 22.54
CA LEU A 46 -4.16 -2.76 21.18
C LEU A 46 -5.53 -2.05 21.13
N ALA A 47 -6.43 -2.42 22.03
CA ALA A 47 -7.77 -1.83 22.13
C ALA A 47 -7.75 -0.35 22.56
N SER A 48 -6.77 0.05 23.39
CA SER A 48 -6.59 1.44 23.83
C SER A 48 -5.92 2.33 22.80
N GLY A 49 -5.37 1.75 21.71
CA GLY A 49 -4.60 2.48 20.70
C GLY A 49 -3.22 2.96 21.18
N GLU A 50 -2.72 2.45 22.31
CA GLU A 50 -1.37 2.80 22.79
C GLU A 50 -0.29 2.28 21.86
N LEU A 51 -0.46 1.09 21.30
CA LEU A 51 0.47 0.51 20.35
C LEU A 51 0.55 1.32 19.05
N SER A 52 -0.56 1.91 18.61
CA SER A 52 -0.59 2.77 17.43
C SER A 52 0.25 4.05 17.59
N LYS A 53 0.52 4.49 18.83
CA LYS A 53 1.38 5.65 19.12
C LYS A 53 2.86 5.30 19.06
N MET A 54 3.19 4.01 19.16
CA MET A 54 4.58 3.52 19.14
C MET A 54 5.04 3.20 17.72
N ILE A 55 4.11 3.05 16.78
CA ILE A 55 4.43 2.80 15.37
C ILE A 55 4.54 4.15 14.68
N GLU A 56 5.71 4.45 14.11
CA GLU A 56 5.88 5.64 13.29
C GLU A 56 5.00 5.51 12.04
N PRO A 57 4.10 6.49 11.76
CA PRO A 57 3.25 6.41 10.61
C PRO A 57 4.07 6.45 9.32
N TRP A 58 3.91 5.45 8.49
CA TRP A 58 4.52 5.43 7.18
C TRP A 58 4.11 6.64 6.34
N THR A 59 5.12 7.31 5.77
CA THR A 59 4.88 8.40 4.83
C THR A 59 4.75 7.84 3.42
N PRO A 60 3.59 7.96 2.78
CA PRO A 60 3.40 7.46 1.43
C PRO A 60 4.45 7.98 0.45
N TRP A 61 4.98 7.10 -0.38
CA TRP A 61 6.02 7.45 -1.33
C TRP A 61 5.60 8.57 -2.30
N TRP A 62 4.31 8.63 -2.67
CA TRP A 62 3.78 9.70 -3.54
C TRP A 62 3.72 11.08 -2.87
N LYS A 63 3.92 11.18 -1.57
CA LYS A 63 4.05 12.43 -0.82
C LYS A 63 5.50 12.89 -0.68
N LYS A 64 6.45 12.05 -1.04
CA LYS A 64 7.88 12.36 -0.96
C LYS A 64 8.33 13.21 -2.16
N PRO A 65 9.32 14.11 -1.99
CA PRO A 65 9.85 14.90 -3.10
C PRO A 65 10.38 14.06 -4.25
N SER A 66 10.94 12.89 -3.95
CA SER A 66 11.49 11.92 -4.91
C SER A 66 10.45 11.39 -5.90
N ALA A 67 9.16 11.32 -5.52
CA ALA A 67 8.09 10.90 -6.42
C ALA A 67 7.97 11.81 -7.67
N ARG A 68 8.34 13.08 -7.56
CA ARG A 68 8.33 14.03 -8.68
C ARG A 68 9.47 13.81 -9.68
N LEU A 69 10.46 13.04 -9.30
CA LEU A 69 11.66 12.78 -10.11
C LEU A 69 11.51 11.49 -10.95
N ILE A 70 10.42 10.76 -10.77
CA ILE A 70 10.15 9.52 -11.52
C ILE A 70 10.04 9.85 -12.99
N THR A 71 10.93 9.26 -13.81
CA THR A 71 10.93 9.43 -15.25
C THR A 71 10.92 8.06 -15.91
N LEU A 72 9.85 7.80 -16.64
CA LEU A 72 9.67 6.58 -17.43
C LEU A 72 9.74 6.89 -18.91
N SER A 73 10.24 5.93 -19.69
CA SER A 73 10.14 5.95 -21.15
C SER A 73 8.69 5.67 -21.59
N PRO A 74 8.35 5.86 -22.87
CA PRO A 74 7.01 5.57 -23.39
C PRO A 74 6.55 4.12 -23.22
N ASP A 75 7.49 3.18 -23.07
CA ASP A 75 7.23 1.77 -22.79
C ASP A 75 7.19 1.43 -21.29
N GLY A 76 7.24 2.44 -20.42
CA GLY A 76 7.19 2.29 -18.97
C GLY A 76 8.52 1.94 -18.32
N SER A 77 9.60 1.72 -19.05
CA SER A 77 10.91 1.45 -18.45
C SER A 77 11.50 2.68 -17.78
N GLN A 78 12.14 2.51 -16.62
CA GLN A 78 12.81 3.62 -15.93
C GLN A 78 14.00 4.15 -16.75
N LEU A 79 13.99 5.45 -17.04
CA LEU A 79 15.09 6.12 -17.77
C LEU A 79 16.28 6.40 -16.86
N ILE A 80 16.07 6.58 -15.57
CA ILE A 80 17.11 6.83 -14.58
C ILE A 80 16.99 5.75 -13.50
N ARG A 81 17.85 4.74 -13.60
CA ARG A 81 18.02 3.77 -12.52
C ARG A 81 18.98 4.39 -11.50
N GLN A 82 18.52 4.64 -10.30
CA GLN A 82 19.41 5.02 -9.21
C GLN A 82 20.35 3.84 -8.94
N VAL A 83 21.65 4.07 -9.10
CA VAL A 83 22.68 3.03 -8.89
C VAL A 83 22.67 2.66 -7.41
N ARG A 84 22.43 1.39 -7.10
CA ARG A 84 22.65 0.86 -5.75
C ARG A 84 24.14 0.98 -5.44
N GLU A 85 24.49 1.55 -4.28
CA GLU A 85 25.87 1.67 -3.82
C GLU A 85 26.56 0.31 -3.54
N GLU A 86 25.87 -0.81 -3.69
CA GLU A 86 26.46 -2.15 -3.54
C GLU A 86 27.45 -2.52 -4.63
N ASP A 87 27.46 -1.79 -5.77
CA ASP A 87 28.37 -2.07 -6.90
C ASP A 87 29.67 -1.26 -6.88
N THR A 88 29.88 -0.37 -5.91
CA THR A 88 31.13 0.41 -5.79
C THR A 88 31.77 0.28 -4.43
N ALA A 89 32.33 -0.90 -4.14
CA ALA A 89 33.36 -1.04 -3.11
C ALA A 89 34.67 -0.45 -3.59
N THR A 90 34.86 0.87 -3.49
CA THR A 90 36.22 1.46 -3.41
C THR A 90 36.15 2.93 -2.98
N SER A 91 36.66 3.14 -1.76
CA SER A 91 37.39 4.33 -1.24
C SER A 91 36.71 5.70 -1.19
N GLY A 92 36.53 6.20 0.05
CA GLY A 92 36.72 7.58 0.41
C GLY A 92 35.74 8.12 1.46
N PRO A 93 36.20 8.63 2.59
CA PRO A 93 35.33 9.16 3.64
C PRO A 93 35.02 10.63 3.39
N MET A 94 33.76 11.01 3.29
CA MET A 94 33.32 12.38 3.64
C MET A 94 31.81 12.55 3.74
N ALA A 95 31.43 13.17 4.86
CA ALA A 95 30.27 14.00 5.14
C ALA A 95 28.92 13.31 5.39
N ASP A 96 28.43 13.56 6.62
CA ASP A 96 27.10 13.36 7.17
C ASP A 96 25.98 13.71 6.20
N GLN A 97 25.57 12.75 5.38
CA GLN A 97 24.25 12.70 4.76
C GLN A 97 23.69 11.34 5.13
N GLU A 98 22.58 11.36 5.90
CA GLU A 98 21.78 10.18 6.16
C GLU A 98 21.60 9.42 4.84
N PRO A 99 21.86 8.10 4.79
CA PRO A 99 21.62 7.32 3.59
C PRO A 99 20.11 7.38 3.29
N VAL A 100 19.75 8.13 2.26
CA VAL A 100 18.38 8.10 1.71
C VAL A 100 18.16 6.66 1.25
N THR A 101 17.39 5.92 2.01
CA THR A 101 16.99 4.55 1.69
C THR A 101 16.18 4.58 0.40
N ILE A 102 16.81 4.23 -0.69
CA ILE A 102 16.34 4.34 -2.08
C ILE A 102 15.22 3.33 -2.40
N ASN A 103 14.91 2.42 -1.48
CA ASN A 103 13.87 1.40 -1.63
C ASN A 103 12.43 1.87 -1.36
N GLU A 104 12.20 3.17 -1.26
CA GLU A 104 10.90 3.69 -0.84
C GLU A 104 9.95 4.06 -1.98
N ILE A 105 10.42 4.04 -3.23
CA ILE A 105 9.61 4.32 -4.41
C ILE A 105 9.48 3.04 -5.22
N PRO A 106 8.25 2.66 -5.62
CA PRO A 106 8.07 1.49 -6.47
C PRO A 106 8.87 1.60 -7.77
N GLU A 107 9.46 0.47 -8.15
CA GLU A 107 10.24 0.39 -9.39
C GLU A 107 9.28 0.49 -10.54
N GLY A 108 8.69 0.90 -11.21
CA GLY A 108 7.84 0.80 -12.39
C GLY A 108 7.72 -0.63 -12.94
N PRO A 109 7.16 -0.81 -14.12
CA PRO A 109 6.95 -2.14 -14.68
C PRO A 109 8.26 -2.92 -14.85
N GLU A 110 8.27 -4.19 -14.45
CA GLU A 110 9.42 -5.09 -14.61
C GLU A 110 9.76 -5.35 -16.08
N SER A 111 8.76 -5.30 -16.95
CA SER A 111 8.90 -5.48 -18.39
C SER A 111 8.25 -4.31 -19.15
N PRO A 112 8.73 -4.00 -20.37
CA PRO A 112 8.14 -2.95 -21.18
C PRO A 112 6.64 -3.16 -21.39
N LEU A 113 5.85 -2.11 -21.20
CA LEU A 113 4.41 -2.16 -21.38
C LEU A 113 4.07 -2.43 -22.86
N PRO A 114 3.24 -3.45 -23.14
CA PRO A 114 2.84 -3.72 -24.51
C PRO A 114 1.97 -2.59 -25.06
N ALA A 115 2.10 -2.32 -26.34
CA ALA A 115 1.26 -1.34 -26.98
C ALA A 115 -0.23 -1.70 -26.87
N LEU A 116 -1.10 -0.73 -26.60
CA LEU A 116 -2.53 -0.94 -26.38
C LEU A 116 -3.20 -1.77 -27.49
N LYS A 117 -2.78 -1.58 -28.75
CA LYS A 117 -3.27 -2.35 -29.91
C LYS A 117 -2.96 -3.85 -29.83
N GLN A 118 -1.98 -4.25 -29.02
CA GLN A 118 -1.65 -5.67 -28.80
C GLN A 118 -2.55 -6.28 -27.72
N LEU A 119 -3.01 -5.46 -26.76
CA LEU A 119 -3.86 -5.89 -25.64
C LEU A 119 -5.33 -5.95 -26.02
N THR A 120 -5.79 -5.02 -26.85
CA THR A 120 -7.19 -4.93 -27.23
C THR A 120 -7.39 -4.42 -28.65
N ARG A 121 -8.44 -4.92 -29.33
CA ARG A 121 -8.87 -4.41 -30.62
C ARG A 121 -9.95 -3.33 -30.48
N ALA A 122 -10.57 -3.23 -29.32
CA ALA A 122 -11.58 -2.23 -29.01
C ALA A 122 -10.91 -0.93 -28.52
N GLU A 123 -11.54 0.20 -28.78
CA GLU A 123 -11.14 1.45 -28.14
C GLU A 123 -11.39 1.39 -26.63
N PRO A 124 -10.50 1.96 -25.81
CA PRO A 124 -10.67 2.01 -24.37
C PRO A 124 -12.00 2.70 -24.01
N SER A 125 -12.73 2.10 -23.11
CA SER A 125 -13.95 2.72 -22.58
C SER A 125 -13.63 4.03 -21.87
N PRO A 126 -14.39 5.12 -22.07
CA PRO A 126 -14.24 6.34 -21.29
C PRO A 126 -14.46 6.13 -19.78
N LEU A 127 -15.13 5.04 -19.39
CA LEU A 127 -15.33 4.66 -17.99
C LEU A 127 -14.08 4.02 -17.35
N LEU A 128 -13.02 3.81 -18.13
CA LEU A 128 -11.77 3.28 -17.59
C LEU A 128 -11.20 4.17 -16.48
N ALA A 129 -11.29 5.49 -16.63
CA ALA A 129 -10.87 6.44 -15.60
C ALA A 129 -11.68 6.30 -14.29
N VAL A 130 -12.98 6.00 -14.38
CA VAL A 130 -13.83 5.76 -13.21
C VAL A 130 -13.38 4.51 -12.47
N ARG A 131 -13.12 3.43 -13.21
CA ARG A 131 -12.62 2.16 -12.63
C ARG A 131 -11.23 2.32 -12.02
N LEU A 132 -10.38 3.15 -12.64
CA LEU A 132 -9.06 3.47 -12.11
C LEU A 132 -9.13 4.11 -10.72
N VAL A 133 -10.12 4.96 -10.46
CA VAL A 133 -10.31 5.58 -9.13
C VAL A 133 -10.62 4.53 -8.06
N ASP A 134 -11.44 3.53 -8.35
CA ASP A 134 -11.72 2.39 -7.45
C ASP A 134 -10.44 1.60 -7.15
N ILE A 135 -9.65 1.28 -8.16
CA ILE A 135 -8.37 0.55 -8.03
C ILE A 135 -7.36 1.35 -7.22
N LEU A 136 -7.21 2.66 -7.50
CA LEU A 136 -6.30 3.53 -6.75
C LEU A 136 -6.72 3.68 -5.28
N TYR A 137 -8.02 3.72 -5.02
CA TYR A 137 -8.51 3.74 -3.65
C TYR A 137 -8.08 2.48 -2.89
N SER A 138 -8.27 1.33 -3.50
CA SER A 138 -7.86 0.04 -2.94
C SER A 138 -6.35 -0.03 -2.72
N TYR A 139 -5.55 0.44 -3.67
CA TYR A 139 -4.10 0.56 -3.54
C TYR A 139 -3.70 1.41 -2.32
N CYS A 140 -4.18 2.66 -2.26
CA CYS A 140 -3.87 3.55 -1.15
C CYS A 140 -4.33 2.99 0.20
N PHE A 141 -5.51 2.35 0.24
CA PHE A 141 -6.04 1.71 1.43
C PHE A 141 -5.11 0.58 1.90
N THR A 142 -4.73 -0.32 1.00
CA THR A 142 -3.87 -1.47 1.31
C THR A 142 -2.52 -1.00 1.86
N LEU A 143 -1.84 -0.09 1.16
CA LEU A 143 -0.55 0.41 1.62
C LEU A 143 -0.61 1.09 2.99
N ARG A 144 -1.66 1.87 3.25
CA ARG A 144 -1.83 2.50 4.56
C ARG A 144 -2.20 1.52 5.66
N LEU A 145 -3.00 0.50 5.34
CA LEU A 145 -3.36 -0.54 6.29
C LEU A 145 -2.14 -1.34 6.74
N TYR A 146 -1.22 -1.60 5.82
CA TYR A 146 0.04 -2.31 6.07
C TYR A 146 1.21 -1.40 6.47
N ASN A 147 0.95 -0.11 6.70
CA ASN A 147 1.98 0.89 7.02
C ASN A 147 3.16 0.89 6.03
N GLY A 148 2.89 0.62 4.75
CA GLY A 148 3.84 0.54 3.65
C GLY A 148 4.52 -0.81 3.45
N ASP A 149 4.39 -1.73 4.40
CA ASP A 149 5.04 -3.06 4.34
C ASP A 149 4.03 -4.17 3.98
N TRP A 150 3.38 -4.03 2.83
CA TRP A 150 2.45 -5.04 2.34
C TRP A 150 3.14 -6.32 1.86
N HIS A 151 4.43 -6.25 1.54
CA HIS A 151 5.23 -7.40 1.11
C HIS A 151 5.45 -8.43 2.22
N SER A 152 5.31 -8.03 3.49
CA SER A 152 5.40 -8.97 4.63
C SER A 152 4.25 -9.97 4.67
N ASP A 153 3.08 -9.61 4.08
CA ASP A 153 1.91 -10.51 3.95
C ASP A 153 1.21 -10.29 2.59
N PRO A 154 1.80 -10.74 1.48
CA PRO A 154 1.26 -10.49 0.13
C PRO A 154 -0.13 -11.08 -0.07
N LEU A 155 -0.41 -12.24 0.53
CA LEU A 155 -1.72 -12.91 0.41
C LEU A 155 -2.82 -12.14 1.15
N GLY A 156 -2.52 -11.68 2.37
CA GLY A 156 -3.43 -10.82 3.13
C GLY A 156 -3.65 -9.49 2.42
N ALA A 157 -2.61 -8.85 1.93
CA ALA A 157 -2.69 -7.60 1.18
C ALA A 157 -3.55 -7.74 -0.09
N CYS A 158 -3.35 -8.82 -0.86
CA CYS A 158 -4.17 -9.13 -2.03
C CYS A 158 -5.65 -9.33 -1.64
N THR A 159 -5.92 -10.05 -0.56
CA THR A 159 -7.29 -10.26 -0.06
C THR A 159 -7.95 -8.94 0.32
N VAL A 160 -7.22 -8.05 1.00
CA VAL A 160 -7.69 -6.70 1.33
C VAL A 160 -7.98 -5.90 0.07
N ALA A 161 -7.05 -5.90 -0.87
CA ALA A 161 -7.19 -5.18 -2.13
C ALA A 161 -8.43 -5.59 -2.90
N LEU A 162 -8.67 -6.89 -3.04
CA LEU A 162 -9.84 -7.44 -3.73
C LEU A 162 -11.15 -7.15 -2.97
N SER A 163 -11.14 -7.14 -1.64
CA SER A 163 -12.34 -6.80 -0.86
C SER A 163 -12.69 -5.32 -0.96
N MET A 164 -11.68 -4.46 -1.08
CA MET A 164 -11.83 -3.01 -1.13
C MET A 164 -12.26 -2.54 -2.53
N SER A 165 -11.68 -3.09 -3.59
CA SER A 165 -12.04 -2.75 -4.97
C SER A 165 -13.17 -3.63 -5.48
N LYS A 166 -14.32 -3.05 -5.70
CA LYS A 166 -15.44 -3.77 -6.33
C LYS A 166 -15.19 -4.05 -7.82
N VAL A 167 -14.35 -3.26 -8.46
CA VAL A 167 -13.93 -3.50 -9.86
C VAL A 167 -13.09 -4.76 -9.97
N MET A 168 -12.11 -4.94 -9.07
CA MET A 168 -11.22 -6.11 -9.11
C MET A 168 -11.86 -7.36 -8.49
N GLY A 169 -12.55 -7.21 -7.37
CA GLY A 169 -13.09 -8.34 -6.61
C GLY A 169 -14.42 -8.87 -7.15
N GLU A 170 -15.28 -8.02 -7.74
CA GLU A 170 -16.64 -8.38 -8.13
C GLU A 170 -16.97 -8.05 -9.59
N ASP A 171 -15.99 -7.66 -10.42
CA ASP A 171 -16.19 -7.17 -11.81
C ASP A 171 -17.26 -6.06 -11.91
N ALA A 172 -17.34 -5.22 -10.85
CA ALA A 172 -18.27 -4.11 -10.84
C ALA A 172 -17.94 -3.08 -11.93
N LYS A 173 -18.96 -2.43 -12.46
CA LYS A 173 -18.83 -1.49 -13.58
C LYS A 173 -19.41 -0.12 -13.20
N PRO A 174 -18.81 0.61 -12.26
CA PRO A 174 -19.29 1.92 -11.89
C PRO A 174 -19.28 2.85 -13.12
N GLU A 175 -20.32 3.66 -13.25
CA GLU A 175 -20.47 4.61 -14.35
C GLU A 175 -19.99 6.01 -13.98
N THR A 176 -19.89 6.28 -12.68
CA THR A 176 -19.46 7.60 -12.16
C THR A 176 -18.45 7.46 -11.03
N VAL A 177 -17.58 8.47 -10.91
CA VAL A 177 -16.60 8.55 -9.80
C VAL A 177 -17.28 8.53 -8.42
N PRO A 178 -18.38 9.26 -8.18
CA PRO A 178 -19.10 9.17 -6.90
C PRO A 178 -19.63 7.77 -6.59
N GLU A 179 -20.05 7.01 -7.59
CA GLU A 179 -20.51 5.62 -7.41
C GLU A 179 -19.35 4.71 -7.00
N ALA A 180 -18.21 4.76 -7.71
CA ALA A 180 -17.00 4.02 -7.37
C ALA A 180 -16.53 4.33 -5.94
N LEU A 181 -16.39 5.61 -5.61
CA LEU A 181 -15.93 6.05 -4.29
C LEU A 181 -16.91 5.71 -3.17
N ARG A 182 -18.22 5.73 -3.43
CA ARG A 182 -19.21 5.35 -2.42
C ARG A 182 -18.99 3.91 -1.95
N ALA A 183 -18.84 2.97 -2.89
CA ALA A 183 -18.61 1.56 -2.55
C ALA A 183 -17.34 1.38 -1.71
N CYS A 184 -16.24 2.04 -2.10
CA CYS A 184 -14.98 2.01 -1.36
C CYS A 184 -15.09 2.61 0.05
N ILE A 185 -15.77 3.76 0.18
CA ILE A 185 -15.97 4.43 1.47
C ILE A 185 -16.87 3.60 2.39
N GLU A 186 -17.94 3.01 1.87
CA GLU A 186 -18.83 2.11 2.60
C GLU A 186 -18.06 0.90 3.13
N GLU A 187 -17.19 0.29 2.30
CA GLU A 187 -16.34 -0.81 2.72
C GLU A 187 -15.34 -0.39 3.80
N THR A 188 -14.68 0.77 3.64
CA THR A 188 -13.77 1.33 4.68
C THR A 188 -14.48 1.57 6.01
N CYS A 189 -15.75 1.94 5.98
CA CYS A 189 -16.57 2.17 7.18
C CYS A 189 -17.22 0.88 7.72
N SER A 190 -17.05 -0.25 7.04
CA SER A 190 -17.61 -1.54 7.45
C SER A 190 -17.06 -1.98 8.83
N PRO A 191 -17.72 -2.91 9.53
CA PRO A 191 -17.24 -3.44 10.79
C PRO A 191 -15.83 -4.06 10.69
N ALA A 192 -15.46 -4.61 9.52
CA ALA A 192 -14.16 -5.22 9.27
C ALA A 192 -13.02 -4.19 9.36
N TYR A 193 -13.24 -2.97 8.87
CA TYR A 193 -12.21 -1.93 8.76
C TYR A 193 -12.44 -0.73 9.70
N ARG A 194 -13.43 -0.79 10.60
CA ARG A 194 -13.74 0.32 11.53
C ARG A 194 -12.54 0.77 12.36
N HIS A 195 -11.63 -0.15 12.68
CA HIS A 195 -10.43 0.12 13.47
C HIS A 195 -9.42 1.04 12.77
N THR A 196 -9.50 1.20 11.44
CA THR A 196 -8.59 2.09 10.68
C THR A 196 -8.89 3.57 10.87
N GLY A 197 -10.06 3.93 11.37
CA GLY A 197 -10.51 5.31 11.56
C GLY A 197 -11.74 5.70 10.75
N GLY A 198 -12.36 4.75 10.04
CA GLY A 198 -13.63 4.91 9.35
C GLY A 198 -13.63 6.04 8.33
N PHE A 199 -14.66 6.89 8.35
CA PHE A 199 -14.85 7.95 7.37
C PHE A 199 -13.69 8.96 7.30
N ARG A 200 -13.06 9.28 8.43
CA ARG A 200 -11.90 10.20 8.44
C ARG A 200 -10.71 9.59 7.69
N PHE A 201 -10.47 8.31 7.87
CA PHE A 201 -9.44 7.58 7.14
C PHE A 201 -9.77 7.54 5.64
N ALA A 202 -11.03 7.24 5.29
CA ALA A 202 -11.51 7.23 3.90
C ALA A 202 -11.25 8.57 3.17
N ILE A 203 -11.52 9.70 3.83
CA ILE A 203 -11.24 11.03 3.24
C ILE A 203 -9.73 11.22 3.02
N GLY A 204 -8.88 10.76 3.93
CA GLY A 204 -7.42 10.82 3.75
C GLY A 204 -6.94 10.05 2.51
N LEU A 205 -7.61 8.96 2.15
CA LEU A 205 -7.31 8.19 0.93
C LEU A 205 -7.68 8.96 -0.34
N LEU A 206 -8.73 9.80 -0.31
CA LEU A 206 -9.05 10.67 -1.46
C LEU A 206 -7.92 11.67 -1.72
N ASP A 207 -7.32 12.23 -0.67
CA ASP A 207 -6.16 13.12 -0.80
C ASP A 207 -4.96 12.38 -1.39
N ASP A 208 -4.78 11.10 -1.07
CA ASP A 208 -3.72 10.26 -1.64
C ASP A 208 -3.95 10.01 -3.14
N ILE A 209 -5.17 9.66 -3.54
CA ILE A 209 -5.53 9.48 -4.95
C ILE A 209 -5.28 10.77 -5.74
N VAL A 210 -5.73 11.91 -5.21
CA VAL A 210 -5.51 13.23 -5.84
C VAL A 210 -4.01 13.50 -5.96
N SER A 211 -3.21 13.15 -4.96
CA SER A 211 -1.76 13.31 -4.97
C SER A 211 -1.13 12.49 -6.09
N ILE A 212 -1.45 11.19 -6.20
CA ILE A 212 -0.95 10.31 -7.25
C ILE A 212 -1.31 10.84 -8.65
N LEU A 213 -2.58 11.18 -8.86
CA LEU A 213 -3.06 11.68 -10.16
C LEU A 213 -2.43 13.02 -10.52
N SER A 214 -2.19 13.91 -9.54
CA SER A 214 -1.58 15.22 -9.75
C SER A 214 -0.10 15.14 -10.12
N LEU A 215 0.61 14.08 -9.72
CA LEU A 215 2.01 13.84 -10.07
C LEU A 215 2.20 13.33 -11.50
N GLY A 216 1.11 12.89 -12.15
CA GLY A 216 1.08 12.56 -13.56
C GLY A 216 1.29 11.09 -13.89
N HIS A 217 1.47 10.85 -15.21
CA HIS A 217 1.46 9.50 -15.80
C HIS A 217 2.51 8.55 -15.20
N ASN A 218 3.75 9.01 -15.04
CA ASN A 218 4.84 8.15 -14.57
C ASN A 218 4.57 7.60 -13.17
N VAL A 219 4.08 8.46 -12.27
CA VAL A 219 3.73 8.08 -10.90
C VAL A 219 2.54 7.11 -10.87
N LEU A 220 1.54 7.35 -11.73
CA LEU A 220 0.41 6.45 -11.88
C LEU A 220 0.84 5.06 -12.37
N VAL A 221 1.73 5.00 -13.36
CA VAL A 221 2.27 3.73 -13.86
C VAL A 221 3.02 2.98 -12.76
N CYS A 222 3.87 3.67 -11.99
CA CYS A 222 4.55 3.06 -10.85
C CYS A 222 3.56 2.51 -9.79
N ALA A 223 2.54 3.27 -9.43
CA ALA A 223 1.54 2.83 -8.47
C ALA A 223 0.77 1.58 -8.95
N LEU A 224 0.42 1.52 -10.23
CA LEU A 224 -0.27 0.36 -10.80
C LEU A 224 0.65 -0.85 -10.94
N SER A 225 1.94 -0.64 -11.20
CA SER A 225 2.93 -1.72 -11.28
C SER A 225 3.25 -2.31 -9.91
N ASP A 226 3.32 -1.46 -8.88
CA ASP A 226 3.50 -1.87 -7.50
C ASP A 226 2.32 -2.72 -6.97
N PHE A 227 1.14 -2.54 -7.56
CA PHE A 227 -0.08 -3.23 -7.18
C PHE A 227 -0.34 -4.52 -7.97
N HIS A 228 0.48 -4.80 -9.00
CA HIS A 228 0.36 -5.99 -9.85
C HIS A 228 1.15 -7.16 -9.29
#